data_b4788d312f6d14612b5832d6b5e4358f
#
_entry.id   b4788d312f6d14612b5832d6b5e4358f
#
_cell.length_a   1.000
_cell.length_b   1.000
_cell.length_c   1.000
_cell.angle_alpha   90.00
_cell.angle_beta   90.00
_cell.angle_gamma   90.00
#
_symmetry.space_group_name_H-M   'P 1'
#
loop_
_entity.id
_entity.type
_entity.pdbx_description
1 polymer ?
#
loop_
_entity_poly.entity_id
_entity_poly.type
_entity_poly.pdbx_seq_one_letter_code
_entity_poly.pdbx_strand_id
1 'polypeptide(L)'
;AVITSAIAAAYAAAGFKADKSVILNQALVYENHPDNIAPATLGGFVSSVVENGKVKSLKKPLSADIKAVVVIPNKPMSTKESRAKLPKNFTMSECVSNLSHAAFLTACFFSESYELLRTAAKDVMHEQIRMQNLPELFEVRKIAYENGALLSTLSGSGSSFLNIVYADDAANLKQKLQDKFKSFRVEIFNF
;
A
#
# COMPACT_ATOMS: atom_id res chain seq x y z
N ALA A 1 -7.11 5.48 -7.70
CA ALA A 1 -8.03 6.50 -7.19
C ALA A 1 -8.68 7.30 -8.33
N VAL A 2 -7.92 7.88 -9.28
CA VAL A 2 -8.47 8.74 -10.37
C VAL A 2 -9.54 8.00 -11.16
N ILE A 3 -9.29 6.78 -11.62
CA ILE A 3 -10.25 5.97 -12.40
C ILE A 3 -11.56 5.74 -11.62
N THR A 4 -11.46 5.30 -10.37
CA THR A 4 -12.64 5.02 -9.53
C THR A 4 -13.45 6.28 -9.24
N SER A 5 -12.77 7.42 -9.01
CA SER A 5 -13.43 8.71 -8.80
C SER A 5 -14.09 9.22 -10.06
N ALA A 6 -13.45 9.08 -11.23
CA ALA A 6 -14.04 9.49 -12.51
C ALA A 6 -15.30 8.68 -12.84
N ILE A 7 -15.27 7.36 -12.62
CA ILE A 7 -16.44 6.49 -12.81
C ILE A 7 -17.58 6.92 -11.86
N ALA A 8 -17.27 7.11 -10.57
CA ALA A 8 -18.28 7.55 -9.59
C ALA A 8 -18.89 8.90 -9.96
N ALA A 9 -18.07 9.86 -10.40
CA ALA A 9 -18.52 11.18 -10.86
C ALA A 9 -19.40 11.08 -12.11
N ALA A 10 -19.07 10.23 -13.08
CA ALA A 10 -19.86 10.01 -14.28
C ALA A 10 -21.26 9.46 -13.95
N TYR A 11 -21.37 8.49 -13.04
CA TYR A 11 -22.67 8.00 -12.57
C TYR A 11 -23.48 9.09 -11.88
N ALA A 12 -22.84 9.85 -10.99
CA ALA A 12 -23.51 10.95 -10.29
C ALA A 12 -24.00 12.04 -11.27
N ALA A 13 -23.19 12.43 -12.25
CA ALA A 13 -23.55 13.40 -13.27
C ALA A 13 -24.71 12.93 -14.17
N ALA A 14 -24.83 11.62 -14.41
CA ALA A 14 -25.91 11.02 -15.15
C ALA A 14 -27.18 10.77 -14.30
N GLY A 15 -27.19 11.16 -13.03
CA GLY A 15 -28.31 10.98 -12.11
C GLY A 15 -28.46 9.55 -11.57
N PHE A 16 -27.47 8.69 -11.77
CA PHE A 16 -27.51 7.31 -11.27
C PHE A 16 -26.70 7.16 -9.97
N LYS A 17 -27.22 6.33 -9.07
CA LYS A 17 -26.50 5.91 -7.89
C LYS A 17 -25.84 4.54 -8.18
N ALA A 18 -24.55 4.55 -8.48
CA ALA A 18 -23.78 3.32 -8.59
C ALA A 18 -23.30 2.88 -7.19
N ASP A 19 -23.47 1.59 -6.89
CA ASP A 19 -22.82 1.03 -5.72
C ASP A 19 -21.32 0.80 -5.96
N LYS A 20 -20.58 0.55 -4.86
CA LYS A 20 -19.13 0.38 -4.91
C LYS A 20 -18.70 -0.83 -5.74
N SER A 21 -19.54 -1.87 -5.84
CA SER A 21 -19.23 -3.07 -6.62
C SER A 21 -19.28 -2.78 -8.12
N VAL A 22 -20.23 -1.98 -8.57
CA VAL A 22 -20.34 -1.52 -9.95
C VAL A 22 -19.12 -0.69 -10.33
N ILE A 23 -18.79 0.32 -9.49
CA ILE A 23 -17.62 1.19 -9.72
C ILE A 23 -16.34 0.37 -9.82
N LEU A 24 -16.16 -0.59 -8.88
CA LEU A 24 -14.96 -1.43 -8.82
C LEU A 24 -14.82 -2.33 -10.05
N ASN A 25 -15.89 -3.00 -10.47
CA ASN A 25 -15.85 -3.87 -11.65
C ASN A 25 -15.68 -3.09 -12.96
N GLN A 26 -16.21 -1.87 -13.06
CA GLN A 26 -15.91 -1.01 -14.20
C GLN A 26 -14.48 -0.50 -14.20
N ALA A 27 -13.93 -0.17 -13.01
CA ALA A 27 -12.54 0.24 -12.90
C ALA A 27 -11.57 -0.88 -13.32
N LEU A 28 -11.93 -2.15 -13.12
CA LEU A 28 -11.14 -3.31 -13.55
C LEU A 28 -10.90 -3.37 -15.06
N VAL A 29 -11.79 -2.77 -15.89
CA VAL A 29 -11.61 -2.70 -17.34
C VAL A 29 -10.39 -1.84 -17.73
N TYR A 30 -10.06 -0.85 -16.90
CA TYR A 30 -8.93 0.07 -17.12
C TYR A 30 -7.66 -0.35 -16.36
N GLU A 31 -7.84 -1.05 -15.25
CA GLU A 31 -6.76 -1.57 -14.40
C GLU A 31 -6.91 -3.07 -14.27
N ASN A 32 -6.01 -3.84 -14.87
CA ASN A 32 -6.07 -5.30 -14.89
C ASN A 32 -5.92 -5.98 -13.53
N HIS A 33 -5.57 -5.20 -12.49
CA HIS A 33 -5.31 -5.69 -11.14
C HIS A 33 -6.16 -4.94 -10.11
N PRO A 34 -6.81 -5.63 -9.17
CA PRO A 34 -7.71 -5.01 -8.19
C PRO A 34 -6.99 -4.35 -7.01
N ASP A 35 -5.69 -4.58 -6.86
CA ASP A 35 -4.87 -4.22 -5.71
C ASP A 35 -4.89 -2.71 -5.35
N ASN A 36 -4.99 -1.83 -6.35
CA ASN A 36 -5.10 -0.39 -6.14
C ASN A 36 -6.54 0.11 -6.20
N ILE A 37 -7.37 -0.42 -7.12
CA ILE A 37 -8.74 0.07 -7.30
C ILE A 37 -9.68 -0.40 -6.18
N ALA A 38 -9.45 -1.58 -5.61
CA ALA A 38 -10.29 -2.09 -4.52
C ALA A 38 -10.15 -1.26 -3.24
N PRO A 39 -8.96 -1.00 -2.69
CA PRO A 39 -8.84 -0.14 -1.51
C PRO A 39 -9.22 1.32 -1.79
N ALA A 40 -8.98 1.84 -3.01
CA ALA A 40 -9.42 3.18 -3.39
C ALA A 40 -10.96 3.34 -3.41
N THR A 41 -11.69 2.26 -3.71
CA THR A 41 -13.15 2.25 -3.76
C THR A 41 -13.79 1.94 -2.39
N LEU A 42 -13.20 0.99 -1.67
CA LEU A 42 -13.79 0.42 -0.47
C LEU A 42 -13.29 1.09 0.82
N GLY A 43 -12.03 1.53 0.84
CA GLY A 43 -11.34 2.03 2.04
C GLY A 43 -10.93 0.90 2.99
N GLY A 44 -10.11 1.22 4.00
CA GLY A 44 -9.59 0.25 4.98
C GLY A 44 -8.55 -0.70 4.38
N PHE A 45 -8.28 -1.81 5.05
CA PHE A 45 -7.49 -2.90 4.50
C PHE A 45 -8.38 -3.78 3.62
N VAL A 46 -7.93 -4.03 2.39
CA VAL A 46 -8.70 -4.82 1.41
C VAL A 46 -7.85 -5.94 0.86
N SER A 47 -8.34 -7.17 0.99
CA SER A 47 -7.83 -8.34 0.27
C SER A 47 -8.77 -8.64 -0.89
N SER A 48 -8.25 -8.79 -2.11
CA SER A 48 -9.08 -8.97 -3.31
C SER A 48 -8.46 -9.91 -4.33
N VAL A 49 -9.33 -10.60 -5.05
CA VAL A 49 -8.97 -11.45 -6.19
C VAL A 49 -9.92 -11.16 -7.36
N VAL A 50 -9.49 -11.51 -8.57
CA VAL A 50 -10.36 -11.47 -9.75
C VAL A 50 -10.75 -12.90 -10.10
N GLU A 51 -12.06 -13.15 -10.16
CA GLU A 51 -12.60 -14.44 -10.55
C GLU A 51 -13.72 -14.23 -11.56
N ASN A 52 -13.66 -14.91 -12.70
CA ASN A 52 -14.62 -14.78 -13.79
C ASN A 52 -14.84 -13.31 -14.23
N GLY A 53 -13.77 -12.52 -14.32
CA GLY A 53 -13.82 -11.11 -14.71
C GLY A 53 -14.44 -10.16 -13.69
N LYS A 54 -14.69 -10.63 -12.46
CA LYS A 54 -15.26 -9.84 -11.36
C LYS A 54 -14.33 -9.79 -10.16
N VAL A 55 -14.28 -8.64 -9.51
CA VAL A 55 -13.51 -8.48 -8.26
C VAL A 55 -14.31 -9.08 -7.10
N LYS A 56 -13.67 -9.98 -6.38
CA LYS A 56 -14.10 -10.46 -5.06
C LYS A 56 -13.19 -9.85 -4.02
N SER A 57 -13.76 -9.24 -2.98
CA SER A 57 -12.97 -8.56 -1.96
C SER A 57 -13.53 -8.76 -0.56
N LEU A 58 -12.60 -8.83 0.38
CA LEU A 58 -12.88 -8.74 1.81
C LEU A 58 -12.26 -7.43 2.31
N LYS A 59 -13.04 -6.68 3.08
CA LYS A 59 -12.63 -5.42 3.68
C LYS A 59 -12.57 -5.55 5.20
N LYS A 60 -11.51 -5.06 5.81
CA LYS A 60 -11.39 -4.82 7.24
C LYS A 60 -11.28 -3.31 7.48
N PRO A 61 -12.22 -2.69 8.21
CA PRO A 61 -12.00 -1.35 8.76
C PRO A 61 -10.78 -1.39 9.68
N LEU A 62 -9.95 -0.35 9.63
CA LEU A 62 -8.78 -0.27 10.49
C LEU A 62 -9.08 0.55 11.74
N SER A 63 -8.44 0.18 12.86
CA SER A 63 -8.58 0.88 14.13
C SER A 63 -8.07 2.32 14.06
N ALA A 64 -8.70 3.20 14.81
CA ALA A 64 -8.20 4.57 15.02
C ALA A 64 -6.87 4.61 15.80
N ASP A 65 -6.50 3.48 16.45
CA ASP A 65 -5.26 3.34 17.21
C ASP A 65 -4.01 3.32 16.33
N ILE A 66 -4.18 3.09 15.02
CA ILE A 66 -3.08 3.13 14.06
C ILE A 66 -3.24 4.25 13.05
N LYS A 67 -2.13 4.80 12.59
CA LYS A 67 -2.05 5.88 11.60
C LYS A 67 -1.09 5.50 10.48
N ALA A 68 -1.33 6.09 9.32
CA ALA A 68 -0.39 6.05 8.21
C ALA A 68 0.49 7.29 8.22
N VAL A 69 1.81 7.11 8.32
CA VAL A 69 2.80 8.17 8.08
C VAL A 69 3.39 7.93 6.69
N VAL A 70 3.02 8.76 5.73
CA VAL A 70 3.40 8.59 4.32
C VAL A 70 4.51 9.56 3.97
N VAL A 71 5.62 9.01 3.50
CA VAL A 71 6.73 9.79 2.93
C VAL A 71 6.52 9.89 1.42
N ILE A 72 6.53 11.10 0.91
CA ILE A 72 6.31 11.42 -0.51
C ILE A 72 7.57 12.11 -1.04
N PRO A 73 8.49 11.33 -1.65
CA PRO A 73 9.67 11.90 -2.30
C PRO A 73 9.29 12.83 -3.46
N ASN A 74 10.13 13.81 -3.73
CA ASN A 74 9.98 14.71 -4.88
C ASN A 74 10.46 14.09 -6.20
N LYS A 75 10.88 12.82 -6.18
CA LYS A 75 11.36 12.06 -7.33
C LYS A 75 10.31 11.02 -7.73
N PRO A 76 9.61 11.18 -8.87
CA PRO A 76 8.68 10.16 -9.34
C PRO A 76 9.44 8.90 -9.76
N MET A 77 8.81 7.74 -9.55
CA MET A 77 9.30 6.45 -10.05
C MET A 77 8.36 5.94 -11.13
N SER A 78 8.91 5.64 -12.31
CA SER A 78 8.14 5.05 -13.39
C SER A 78 7.76 3.61 -13.06
N THR A 79 6.46 3.31 -13.04
CA THR A 79 5.95 1.94 -12.84
C THR A 79 6.50 0.98 -13.91
N LYS A 80 6.58 1.45 -15.18
CA LYS A 80 7.08 0.64 -16.29
C LYS A 80 8.56 0.28 -16.10
N GLU A 81 9.39 1.26 -15.75
CA GLU A 81 10.82 1.04 -15.52
C GLU A 81 11.07 0.18 -14.28
N SER A 82 10.32 0.43 -13.20
CA SER A 82 10.39 -0.38 -11.99
C SER A 82 10.03 -1.84 -12.24
N ARG A 83 9.02 -2.12 -13.06
CA ARG A 83 8.66 -3.48 -13.46
C ARG A 83 9.71 -4.14 -14.34
N ALA A 84 10.32 -3.39 -15.26
CA ALA A 84 11.33 -3.94 -16.18
C ALA A 84 12.59 -4.45 -15.48
N LYS A 85 12.88 -3.95 -14.27
CA LYS A 85 14.03 -4.36 -13.46
C LYS A 85 13.76 -5.59 -12.59
N LEU A 86 12.50 -6.03 -12.48
CA LEU A 86 12.16 -7.18 -11.64
C LEU A 86 12.63 -8.50 -12.29
N PRO A 87 13.07 -9.49 -11.50
CA PRO A 87 13.37 -10.82 -11.99
C PRO A 87 12.17 -11.43 -12.72
N LYS A 88 12.44 -12.18 -13.77
CA LYS A 88 11.38 -12.91 -14.50
C LYS A 88 11.04 -14.24 -13.86
N ASN A 89 11.96 -14.79 -13.08
CA ASN A 89 11.82 -16.09 -12.43
C ASN A 89 12.19 -15.96 -10.95
N PHE A 90 11.54 -16.76 -10.12
CA PHE A 90 11.77 -16.88 -8.70
C PHE A 90 11.96 -18.35 -8.33
N THR A 91 12.78 -18.63 -7.34
CA THR A 91 12.93 -19.95 -6.78
C THR A 91 11.65 -20.35 -6.01
N MET A 92 11.44 -21.66 -5.85
CA MET A 92 10.33 -22.15 -5.03
C MET A 92 10.38 -21.60 -3.61
N SER A 93 11.58 -21.48 -3.02
CA SER A 93 11.77 -20.92 -1.67
C SER A 93 11.32 -19.45 -1.59
N GLU A 94 11.66 -18.62 -2.57
CA GLU A 94 11.21 -17.22 -2.64
C GLU A 94 9.68 -17.12 -2.80
N CYS A 95 9.10 -17.98 -3.66
CA CYS A 95 7.64 -18.02 -3.82
C CYS A 95 6.95 -18.43 -2.52
N VAL A 96 7.39 -19.48 -1.85
CA VAL A 96 6.84 -19.93 -0.56
C VAL A 96 6.98 -18.83 0.50
N SER A 97 8.14 -18.17 0.57
CA SER A 97 8.37 -17.06 1.50
C SER A 97 7.36 -15.93 1.27
N ASN A 98 7.23 -15.44 0.03
CA ASN A 98 6.30 -14.33 -0.26
C ASN A 98 4.84 -14.69 -0.02
N LEU A 99 4.41 -15.88 -0.43
CA LEU A 99 3.02 -16.35 -0.21
C LEU A 99 2.71 -16.48 1.28
N SER A 100 3.63 -17.04 2.06
CA SER A 100 3.48 -17.18 3.52
C SER A 100 3.38 -15.81 4.20
N HIS A 101 4.26 -14.86 3.84
CA HIS A 101 4.24 -13.52 4.42
C HIS A 101 2.98 -12.74 3.99
N ALA A 102 2.54 -12.85 2.74
CA ALA A 102 1.31 -12.21 2.27
C ALA A 102 0.07 -12.75 3.00
N ALA A 103 -0.02 -14.08 3.17
CA ALA A 103 -1.09 -14.70 3.94
C ALA A 103 -1.08 -14.26 5.41
N PHE A 104 0.12 -14.26 6.03
CA PHE A 104 0.29 -13.85 7.42
C PHE A 104 0.00 -12.36 7.64
N LEU A 105 0.44 -11.49 6.71
CA LEU A 105 0.13 -10.07 6.72
C LEU A 105 -1.39 -9.83 6.68
N THR A 106 -2.08 -10.56 5.82
CA THR A 106 -3.55 -10.50 5.73
C THR A 106 -4.19 -10.92 7.05
N ALA A 107 -3.73 -12.03 7.63
CA ALA A 107 -4.23 -12.50 8.94
C ALA A 107 -4.00 -11.46 10.03
N CYS A 108 -2.80 -10.83 10.09
CA CYS A 108 -2.49 -9.78 11.07
C CYS A 108 -3.47 -8.59 11.00
N PHE A 109 -3.82 -8.12 9.80
CA PHE A 109 -4.80 -7.06 9.65
C PHE A 109 -6.20 -7.48 10.08
N PHE A 110 -6.65 -8.67 9.72
CA PHE A 110 -7.99 -9.16 10.09
C PHE A 110 -8.12 -9.46 11.58
N SER A 111 -7.05 -9.92 12.24
CA SER A 111 -7.01 -10.18 13.69
C SER A 111 -6.60 -8.98 14.54
N GLU A 112 -6.24 -7.85 13.91
CA GLU A 112 -5.71 -6.64 14.57
C GLU A 112 -4.41 -6.89 15.37
N SER A 113 -3.64 -7.91 14.98
CA SER A 113 -2.32 -8.22 15.56
C SER A 113 -1.24 -7.34 14.94
N TYR A 114 -1.36 -6.03 15.17
CA TYR A 114 -0.53 -5.02 14.50
C TYR A 114 0.95 -5.10 14.87
N GLU A 115 1.27 -5.60 16.06
CA GLU A 115 2.64 -5.83 16.54
C GLU A 115 3.40 -6.86 15.69
N LEU A 116 2.69 -7.71 14.94
CA LEU A 116 3.26 -8.72 14.06
C LEU A 116 3.48 -8.21 12.62
N LEU A 117 3.01 -7.02 12.27
CA LEU A 117 3.09 -6.47 10.91
C LEU A 117 4.53 -6.38 10.41
N ARG A 118 5.48 -6.01 11.27
CA ARG A 118 6.90 -5.95 10.91
C ARG A 118 7.46 -7.31 10.50
N THR A 119 7.04 -8.37 11.16
CA THR A 119 7.42 -9.74 10.80
C THR A 119 6.73 -10.17 9.51
N ALA A 120 5.47 -9.82 9.36
CA ALA A 120 4.63 -10.19 8.23
C ALA A 120 5.03 -9.50 6.91
N ALA A 121 5.49 -8.25 6.97
CA ALA A 121 5.77 -7.40 5.82
C ALA A 121 7.14 -7.66 5.18
N LYS A 122 7.48 -8.93 4.93
CA LYS A 122 8.70 -9.28 4.20
C LYS A 122 8.37 -9.58 2.74
N ASP A 123 9.16 -8.98 1.85
CA ASP A 123 9.08 -9.21 0.42
C ASP A 123 10.48 -9.50 -0.14
N VAL A 124 10.59 -10.59 -0.90
CA VAL A 124 11.82 -10.98 -1.59
C VAL A 124 11.71 -10.83 -3.11
N MET A 125 10.54 -10.42 -3.63
CA MET A 125 10.27 -10.39 -5.06
C MET A 125 10.49 -9.03 -5.70
N HIS A 126 10.11 -7.92 -5.03
CA HIS A 126 10.10 -6.64 -5.72
C HIS A 126 10.58 -5.44 -4.91
N GLU A 127 10.33 -5.39 -3.60
CA GLU A 127 10.48 -4.15 -2.83
C GLU A 127 11.93 -3.69 -2.75
N GLN A 128 12.84 -4.57 -2.40
CA GLN A 128 14.28 -4.30 -2.32
C GLN A 128 14.82 -3.76 -3.65
N ILE A 129 14.44 -4.40 -4.76
CA ILE A 129 14.90 -4.02 -6.10
C ILE A 129 14.37 -2.64 -6.49
N ARG A 130 13.10 -2.38 -6.19
CA ARG A 130 12.48 -1.07 -6.47
C ARG A 130 13.10 0.04 -5.64
N MET A 131 13.38 -0.20 -4.36
CA MET A 131 14.00 0.78 -3.47
C MET A 131 15.40 1.19 -3.92
N GLN A 132 16.15 0.34 -4.65
CA GLN A 132 17.43 0.70 -5.24
C GLN A 132 17.35 1.89 -6.23
N ASN A 133 16.18 2.17 -6.79
CA ASN A 133 15.98 3.35 -7.65
C ASN A 133 15.94 4.67 -6.84
N LEU A 134 15.73 4.59 -5.55
CA LEU A 134 15.74 5.71 -4.61
C LEU A 134 16.30 5.21 -3.26
N PRO A 135 17.63 5.11 -3.12
CA PRO A 135 18.27 4.51 -1.95
C PRO A 135 17.91 5.17 -0.62
N GLU A 136 17.51 6.45 -0.65
CA GLU A 136 17.03 7.19 0.52
C GLU A 136 15.87 6.46 1.23
N LEU A 137 15.10 5.62 0.52
CA LEU A 137 13.99 4.85 1.11
C LEU A 137 14.48 3.78 2.10
N PHE A 138 15.69 3.27 1.96
CA PHE A 138 16.28 2.36 2.97
C PHE A 138 16.49 3.06 4.31
N GLU A 139 16.93 4.33 4.27
CA GLU A 139 17.08 5.15 5.47
C GLU A 139 15.72 5.57 6.04
N VAL A 140 14.72 5.86 5.18
CA VAL A 140 13.33 6.08 5.62
C VAL A 140 12.83 4.88 6.42
N ARG A 141 13.00 3.66 5.91
CA ARG A 141 12.60 2.41 6.59
C ARG A 141 13.31 2.24 7.92
N LYS A 142 14.61 2.48 7.95
CA LYS A 142 15.41 2.37 9.17
C LYS A 142 14.89 3.32 10.25
N ILE A 143 14.76 4.62 9.93
CA ILE A 143 14.24 5.62 10.86
C ILE A 143 12.82 5.26 11.32
N ALA A 144 11.97 4.79 10.39
CA ALA A 144 10.61 4.39 10.73
C ALA A 144 10.59 3.27 11.77
N TYR A 145 11.37 2.21 11.58
CA TYR A 145 11.42 1.10 12.52
C TYR A 145 12.09 1.46 13.87
N GLU A 146 13.04 2.38 13.88
CA GLU A 146 13.64 2.91 15.10
C GLU A 146 12.69 3.83 15.88
N ASN A 147 11.62 4.32 15.25
CA ASN A 147 10.63 5.23 15.84
C ASN A 147 9.21 4.64 15.83
N GLY A 148 9.09 3.34 16.11
CA GLY A 148 7.82 2.70 16.41
C GLY A 148 7.00 2.21 15.20
N ALA A 149 7.55 2.23 13.97
CA ALA A 149 6.80 1.71 12.84
C ALA A 149 6.54 0.20 12.98
N LEU A 150 5.27 -0.15 12.89
CA LEU A 150 4.77 -1.52 12.85
C LEU A 150 4.95 -2.14 11.46
N LEU A 151 4.84 -1.31 10.43
CA LEU A 151 5.06 -1.66 9.03
C LEU A 151 5.72 -0.48 8.31
N SER A 152 6.62 -0.76 7.39
CA SER A 152 7.31 0.25 6.58
C SER A 152 7.59 -0.33 5.19
N THR A 153 6.88 0.15 4.16
CA THR A 153 6.84 -0.47 2.84
C THR A 153 6.60 0.54 1.71
N LEU A 154 6.96 0.18 0.48
CA LEU A 154 6.60 0.95 -0.70
C LEU A 154 5.07 1.02 -0.87
N SER A 155 4.57 2.19 -1.23
CA SER A 155 3.19 2.36 -1.70
C SER A 155 3.14 2.03 -3.19
N GLY A 156 2.64 0.85 -3.52
CA GLY A 156 2.60 0.36 -4.90
C GLY A 156 4.00 0.21 -5.51
N SER A 157 4.26 0.86 -6.65
CA SER A 157 5.57 0.86 -7.29
C SER A 157 6.57 1.86 -6.68
N GLY A 158 6.14 2.68 -5.74
CA GLY A 158 6.89 3.82 -5.20
C GLY A 158 6.64 5.07 -6.07
N SER A 159 7.28 6.19 -5.82
CA SER A 159 8.29 6.46 -4.76
C SER A 159 7.70 6.68 -3.37
N SER A 160 6.39 6.90 -3.23
CA SER A 160 5.75 7.06 -1.92
C SER A 160 5.98 5.84 -1.05
N PHE A 161 6.18 6.09 0.24
CA PHE A 161 6.53 5.08 1.22
C PHE A 161 5.56 5.15 2.41
N LEU A 162 4.91 4.03 2.71
CA LEU A 162 3.92 3.91 3.76
C LEU A 162 4.56 3.38 5.03
N ASN A 163 4.35 4.07 6.14
CA ASN A 163 4.67 3.57 7.46
C ASN A 163 3.38 3.52 8.28
N ILE A 164 3.11 2.39 8.92
CA ILE A 164 2.01 2.24 9.88
C ILE A 164 2.61 2.28 11.27
N VAL A 165 2.04 3.11 12.13
CA VAL A 165 2.46 3.30 13.54
C VAL A 165 1.24 3.33 14.44
N TYR A 166 1.42 3.16 15.74
CA TYR A 166 0.40 3.56 16.70
C TYR A 166 0.16 5.08 16.65
N ALA A 167 -1.04 5.50 16.98
CA ALA A 167 -1.46 6.89 16.85
C ALA A 167 -0.55 7.87 17.63
N ASP A 168 -0.09 7.45 18.81
CA ASP A 168 0.77 8.23 19.70
C ASP A 168 2.18 8.46 19.10
N ASP A 169 2.67 7.54 18.27
CA ASP A 169 4.00 7.62 17.65
C ASP A 169 4.00 8.43 16.34
N ALA A 170 2.82 8.68 15.75
CA ALA A 170 2.71 9.24 14.41
C ALA A 170 3.36 10.62 14.27
N ALA A 171 3.14 11.50 15.23
CA ALA A 171 3.68 12.86 15.22
C ALA A 171 5.21 12.85 15.35
N ASN A 172 5.75 12.02 16.25
CA ASN A 172 7.20 11.86 16.43
C ASN A 172 7.86 11.32 15.17
N LEU A 173 7.31 10.25 14.59
CA LEU A 173 7.85 9.68 13.34
C LEU A 173 7.81 10.68 12.19
N LYS A 174 6.69 11.41 12.00
CA LYS A 174 6.60 12.48 10.99
C LYS A 174 7.71 13.50 11.17
N GLN A 175 7.92 13.98 12.39
CA GLN A 175 8.94 14.99 12.69
C GLN A 175 10.35 14.48 12.36
N LYS A 176 10.71 13.26 12.79
CA LYS A 176 12.01 12.63 12.52
C LYS A 176 12.29 12.48 11.02
N LEU A 177 11.30 12.01 10.25
CA LEU A 177 11.42 11.85 8.81
C LEU A 177 11.51 13.20 8.09
N GLN A 178 10.71 14.19 8.48
CA GLN A 178 10.73 15.53 7.88
C GLN A 178 12.04 16.26 8.17
N ASP A 179 12.60 16.08 9.37
CA ASP A 179 13.89 16.68 9.75
C ASP A 179 15.05 16.09 8.95
N LYS A 180 15.03 14.80 8.70
CA LYS A 180 16.06 14.11 7.92
C LYS A 180 15.94 14.39 6.43
N PHE A 181 14.72 14.36 5.88
CA PHE A 181 14.46 14.48 4.45
C PHE A 181 13.73 15.80 4.11
N LYS A 182 14.47 16.92 4.16
CA LYS A 182 13.91 18.27 3.96
C LYS A 182 13.19 18.46 2.62
N SER A 183 13.58 17.71 1.58
CA SER A 183 12.97 17.77 0.25
C SER A 183 11.79 16.83 0.05
N PHE A 184 11.52 15.94 1.01
CA PHE A 184 10.38 15.03 0.95
C PHE A 184 9.21 15.63 1.74
N ARG A 185 7.99 15.38 1.28
CA ARG A 185 6.80 15.68 2.06
C ARG A 185 6.43 14.48 2.93
N VAL A 186 6.12 14.71 4.19
CA VAL A 186 5.70 13.68 5.13
C VAL A 186 4.34 14.03 5.69
N GLU A 187 3.36 13.15 5.52
CA GLU A 187 1.98 13.38 5.94
C GLU A 187 1.44 12.26 6.81
N ILE A 188 0.52 12.61 7.72
CA ILE A 188 -0.20 11.66 8.57
C ILE A 188 -1.62 11.54 8.04
N PHE A 189 -2.10 10.30 7.87
CA PHE A 189 -3.46 10.00 7.47
C PHE A 189 -4.13 9.05 8.46
N ASN A 190 -5.43 9.22 8.60
CA ASN A 190 -6.32 8.22 9.22
C ASN A 190 -6.68 7.17 8.16
N PHE A 191 -7.03 5.98 8.60
CA PHE A 191 -7.52 4.91 7.73
C PHE A 191 -9.03 4.96 7.54
#